data_0f076314757cdae82df741e701d23294
#
_entry.id   0f076314757cdae82df741e701d23294
#
_cell.length_a   1.000
_cell.length_b   1.000
_cell.length_c   1.000
_cell.angle_alpha   90.00
_cell.angle_beta   90.00
_cell.angle_gamma   90.00
#
_symmetry.space_group_name_H-M   'P 1'
#
loop_
_entity.id
_entity.type
_entity.pdbx_description
1 polymer ?
#
loop_
_entity_poly.entity_id
_entity_poly.type
_entity_poly.pdbx_seq_one_letter_code
_entity_poly.pdbx_strand_id
1 'polypeptide(L)'
;MFEAAFLWLQQADPNAVYGFLFLIAFLENVFPPIPGDLPVAFIGSLISLSPVSFAGALVSASLGSTAGFMLLFLLSRHFGIRLYAEGETTARHWLSRGAYRLFPPSSMVALRRKYASHGYIAVLFNRFLFGSRAVISIMAGLMHLRVMRVLGAATVSAFAWNVLLLYSGALLGDNWQHIGRYATLFSLPVTAGTVLLLIFSLRRYMKRRKQRED
;
A
#
# COMPACT_ATOMS: atom_id res chain seq x y z
N MET A 1 -12.17 -22.43 10.21
CA MET A 1 -11.32 -21.71 9.23
C MET A 1 -9.96 -21.36 9.84
N PHE A 2 -9.87 -20.76 11.04
CA PHE A 2 -8.59 -20.47 11.71
C PHE A 2 -7.80 -21.74 12.11
N GLU A 3 -8.45 -22.78 12.63
CA GLU A 3 -7.79 -24.05 12.96
C GLU A 3 -7.16 -24.70 11.73
N ALA A 4 -7.84 -24.68 10.59
CA ALA A 4 -7.29 -25.19 9.35
C ALA A 4 -6.06 -24.40 8.87
N ALA A 5 -6.08 -23.07 9.00
CA ALA A 5 -4.94 -22.22 8.68
C ALA A 5 -3.77 -22.44 9.66
N PHE A 6 -4.07 -22.69 10.93
CA PHE A 6 -3.08 -23.02 11.95
C PHE A 6 -2.40 -24.36 11.67
N LEU A 7 -3.18 -25.43 11.43
CA LEU A 7 -2.65 -26.75 11.09
C LEU A 7 -1.83 -26.71 9.79
N TRP A 8 -2.30 -25.96 8.81
CA TRP A 8 -1.57 -25.76 7.56
C TRP A 8 -0.22 -25.07 7.80
N LEU A 9 -0.19 -24.03 8.65
CA LEU A 9 1.03 -23.27 8.92
C LEU A 9 2.07 -24.10 9.70
N GLN A 10 1.63 -24.99 10.58
CA GLN A 10 2.54 -25.92 11.30
C GLN A 10 3.22 -26.92 10.39
N GLN A 11 2.56 -27.30 9.28
CA GLN A 11 3.08 -28.24 8.29
C GLN A 11 3.68 -27.55 7.06
N ALA A 12 3.51 -26.22 6.94
CA ALA A 12 3.99 -25.49 5.78
C ALA A 12 5.52 -25.36 5.80
N ASP A 13 6.11 -25.50 4.62
CA ASP A 13 7.51 -25.15 4.42
C ASP A 13 7.71 -23.66 4.76
N PRO A 14 8.67 -23.31 5.64
CA PRO A 14 9.00 -21.93 5.96
C PRO A 14 9.22 -21.04 4.73
N ASN A 15 9.82 -21.59 3.66
CA ASN A 15 10.06 -20.86 2.42
C ASN A 15 8.75 -20.49 1.72
N ALA A 16 7.75 -21.37 1.75
CA ALA A 16 6.42 -21.08 1.19
C ALA A 16 5.73 -19.96 1.97
N VAL A 17 5.87 -19.93 3.29
CA VAL A 17 5.34 -18.86 4.15
C VAL A 17 6.04 -17.54 3.86
N TYR A 18 7.37 -17.52 3.71
CA TYR A 18 8.11 -16.32 3.34
C TYR A 18 7.71 -15.82 1.95
N GLY A 19 7.55 -16.70 0.97
CA GLY A 19 7.06 -16.37 -0.36
C GLY A 19 5.65 -15.77 -0.32
N PHE A 20 4.76 -16.32 0.48
CA PHE A 20 3.41 -15.80 0.69
C PHE A 20 3.44 -14.41 1.34
N LEU A 21 4.24 -14.20 2.39
CA LEU A 21 4.41 -12.89 3.04
C LEU A 21 4.94 -11.83 2.08
N PHE A 22 5.93 -12.19 1.27
CA PHE A 22 6.45 -11.30 0.24
C PHE A 22 5.34 -10.91 -0.75
N LEU A 23 4.62 -11.90 -1.28
CA LEU A 23 3.60 -11.68 -2.30
C LEU A 23 2.43 -10.85 -1.77
N ILE A 24 1.91 -11.18 -0.58
CA ILE A 24 0.76 -10.45 -0.03
C ILE A 24 1.13 -9.00 0.32
N ALA A 25 2.32 -8.78 0.89
CA ALA A 25 2.83 -7.46 1.19
C ALA A 25 3.15 -6.63 -0.07
N PHE A 26 3.59 -7.27 -1.15
CA PHE A 26 3.75 -6.67 -2.46
C PHE A 26 2.40 -6.24 -3.05
N LEU A 27 1.44 -7.17 -3.08
CA LEU A 27 0.11 -6.93 -3.66
C LEU A 27 -0.65 -5.83 -2.92
N GLU A 28 -0.57 -5.77 -1.60
CA GLU A 28 -1.19 -4.71 -0.79
C GLU A 28 -0.71 -3.31 -1.18
N ASN A 29 0.56 -3.16 -1.54
CA ASN A 29 1.09 -1.88 -1.98
C ASN A 29 0.65 -1.51 -3.41
N VAL A 30 0.42 -2.51 -4.27
CA VAL A 30 -0.03 -2.31 -5.66
C VAL A 30 -1.55 -2.15 -5.71
N PHE A 31 -2.28 -2.95 -4.93
CA PHE A 31 -3.75 -2.96 -4.85
C PHE A 31 -4.22 -2.63 -3.43
N PRO A 32 -4.50 -1.36 -3.12
CA PRO A 32 -4.88 -0.91 -1.77
C PRO A 32 -6.04 -1.65 -1.09
N PRO A 33 -7.02 -2.24 -1.81
CA PRO A 33 -8.11 -3.00 -1.16
C PRO A 33 -7.67 -4.33 -0.53
N ILE A 34 -6.45 -4.81 -0.79
CA ILE A 34 -5.96 -6.07 -0.23
C ILE A 34 -5.45 -5.82 1.20
N PRO A 35 -6.03 -6.48 2.23
CA PRO A 35 -5.60 -6.31 3.62
C PRO A 35 -4.38 -7.21 3.92
N GLY A 36 -3.20 -6.86 3.43
CA GLY A 36 -1.97 -7.64 3.61
C GLY A 36 -1.38 -7.54 5.02
N ASP A 37 -1.70 -6.49 5.76
CA ASP A 37 -1.25 -6.30 7.14
C ASP A 37 -1.80 -7.38 8.09
N LEU A 38 -3.03 -7.90 7.86
CA LEU A 38 -3.63 -8.94 8.66
C LEU A 38 -2.88 -10.28 8.61
N PRO A 39 -2.54 -10.83 7.43
CA PRO A 39 -1.69 -12.03 7.34
C PRO A 39 -0.33 -11.87 8.01
N VAL A 40 0.31 -10.69 7.92
CA VAL A 40 1.59 -10.44 8.59
C VAL A 40 1.44 -10.52 10.10
N ALA A 41 0.43 -9.84 10.68
CA ALA A 41 0.16 -9.89 12.12
C ALA A 41 -0.25 -11.31 12.57
N PHE A 42 -1.03 -12.02 11.76
CA PHE A 42 -1.44 -13.40 12.03
C PHE A 42 -0.24 -14.35 12.08
N ILE A 43 0.68 -14.28 11.11
CA ILE A 43 1.91 -15.07 11.16
C ILE A 43 2.75 -14.69 12.37
N GLY A 44 2.79 -13.40 12.74
CA GLY A 44 3.42 -12.94 13.97
C GLY A 44 2.91 -13.68 15.21
N SER A 45 1.59 -13.88 15.33
CA SER A 45 0.99 -14.58 16.46
C SER A 45 1.31 -16.07 16.53
N LEU A 46 1.74 -16.69 15.44
CA LEU A 46 2.03 -18.10 15.33
C LEU A 46 3.54 -18.41 15.26
N ILE A 47 4.40 -17.40 15.32
CA ILE A 47 5.86 -17.59 15.20
C ILE A 47 6.41 -18.56 16.25
N SER A 48 5.95 -18.47 17.50
CA SER A 48 6.39 -19.35 18.58
C SER A 48 5.95 -20.81 18.41
N LEU A 49 4.95 -21.06 17.58
CA LEU A 49 4.32 -22.36 17.36
C LEU A 49 4.62 -22.96 15.97
N SER A 50 5.41 -22.27 15.15
CA SER A 50 5.70 -22.63 13.77
C SER A 50 7.22 -22.66 13.50
N PRO A 51 7.69 -23.35 12.46
CA PRO A 51 9.10 -23.33 12.07
C PRO A 51 9.55 -22.00 11.43
N VAL A 52 8.66 -21.01 11.34
CA VAL A 52 8.90 -19.70 10.71
C VAL A 52 9.69 -18.80 11.66
N SER A 53 10.84 -18.29 11.23
CA SER A 53 11.62 -17.34 12.03
C SER A 53 11.06 -15.92 11.91
N PHE A 54 11.10 -15.17 13.01
CA PHE A 54 10.72 -13.75 13.03
C PHE A 54 11.51 -12.93 12.02
N ALA A 55 12.82 -13.14 11.94
CA ALA A 55 13.70 -12.44 11.02
C ALA A 55 13.34 -12.73 9.55
N GLY A 56 13.09 -14.01 9.21
CA GLY A 56 12.68 -14.40 7.85
C GLY A 56 11.34 -13.79 7.44
N ALA A 57 10.34 -13.83 8.32
CA ALA A 57 9.04 -13.20 8.10
C ALA A 57 9.17 -11.67 7.92
N LEU A 58 9.96 -11.03 8.78
CA LEU A 58 10.19 -9.58 8.73
C LEU A 58 10.88 -9.14 7.43
N VAL A 59 11.95 -9.84 7.05
CA VAL A 59 12.69 -9.53 5.82
C VAL A 59 11.80 -9.73 4.60
N SER A 60 11.09 -10.86 4.54
CA SER A 60 10.24 -11.20 3.41
C SER A 60 9.09 -10.20 3.21
N ALA A 61 8.33 -9.91 4.27
CA ALA A 61 7.26 -8.91 4.23
C ALA A 61 7.78 -7.50 3.89
N SER A 62 8.95 -7.13 4.42
CA SER A 62 9.54 -5.81 4.17
C SER A 62 10.05 -5.66 2.75
N LEU A 63 10.65 -6.70 2.19
CA LEU A 63 11.07 -6.73 0.78
C LEU A 63 9.86 -6.67 -0.17
N GLY A 64 8.83 -7.46 0.09
CA GLY A 64 7.60 -7.44 -0.70
C GLY A 64 6.95 -6.05 -0.70
N SER A 65 6.81 -5.46 0.48
CA SER A 65 6.27 -4.12 0.66
C SER A 65 7.07 -3.05 -0.07
N THR A 66 8.40 -3.10 0.06
CA THR A 66 9.29 -2.15 -0.61
C THR A 66 9.24 -2.31 -2.12
N ALA A 67 9.24 -3.55 -2.62
CA ALA A 67 9.14 -3.86 -4.05
C ALA A 67 7.83 -3.35 -4.66
N GLY A 68 6.68 -3.57 -3.98
CA GLY A 68 5.38 -3.07 -4.43
C GLY A 68 5.32 -1.54 -4.49
N PHE A 69 5.85 -0.87 -3.45
CA PHE A 69 5.96 0.58 -3.42
C PHE A 69 6.85 1.11 -4.57
N MET A 70 8.02 0.51 -4.74
CA MET A 70 8.98 0.92 -5.78
C MET A 70 8.45 0.64 -7.19
N LEU A 71 7.68 -0.42 -7.40
CA LEU A 71 7.03 -0.68 -8.68
C LEU A 71 6.13 0.49 -9.09
N LEU A 72 5.20 0.89 -8.24
CA LEU A 72 4.30 2.03 -8.52
C LEU A 72 5.07 3.34 -8.68
N PHE A 73 6.09 3.56 -7.85
CA PHE A 73 6.96 4.72 -7.94
C PHE A 73 7.69 4.79 -9.29
N LEU A 74 8.30 3.70 -9.74
CA LEU A 74 9.04 3.65 -11.00
C LEU A 74 8.12 3.74 -12.21
N LEU A 75 6.98 3.06 -12.18
CA LEU A 75 5.96 3.17 -13.22
C LEU A 75 5.47 4.60 -13.37
N SER A 76 5.08 5.23 -12.26
CA SER A 76 4.59 6.62 -12.29
C SER A 76 5.66 7.62 -12.70
N ARG A 77 6.92 7.39 -12.31
CA ARG A 77 8.06 8.19 -12.74
C ARG A 77 8.29 8.08 -14.25
N HIS A 78 8.24 6.87 -14.81
CA HIS A 78 8.45 6.63 -16.24
C HIS A 78 7.31 7.21 -17.08
N PHE A 79 6.07 6.92 -16.70
CA PHE A 79 4.89 7.46 -17.40
C PHE A 79 4.75 8.96 -17.21
N GLY A 80 5.08 9.50 -16.04
CA GLY A 80 5.07 10.93 -15.77
C GLY A 80 5.99 11.72 -16.69
N ILE A 81 7.20 11.21 -16.98
CA ILE A 81 8.12 11.84 -17.94
C ILE A 81 7.47 11.93 -19.33
N ARG A 82 6.90 10.84 -19.81
CA ARG A 82 6.26 10.80 -21.14
C ARG A 82 5.03 11.71 -21.24
N LEU A 83 4.15 11.64 -20.24
CA LEU A 83 2.94 12.47 -20.19
C LEU A 83 3.24 13.96 -20.19
N TYR A 84 4.28 14.40 -19.46
CA TYR A 84 4.62 15.83 -19.35
C TYR A 84 5.60 16.31 -20.44
N ALA A 85 6.31 15.40 -21.13
CA ALA A 85 7.17 15.74 -22.27
C ALA A 85 6.39 15.97 -23.55
N GLU A 86 5.25 15.28 -23.75
CA GLU A 86 4.45 15.34 -24.97
C GLU A 86 3.51 16.54 -25.05
N GLY A 87 3.33 17.30 -23.96
CA GLY A 87 2.47 18.47 -23.91
C GLY A 87 0.97 18.18 -23.97
N GLU A 88 0.16 19.19 -23.62
CA GLU A 88 -1.30 19.07 -23.51
C GLU A 88 -2.01 18.79 -24.86
N THR A 89 -1.37 19.14 -25.96
CA THR A 89 -1.94 19.04 -27.33
C THR A 89 -1.89 17.64 -27.94
N THR A 90 -1.03 16.75 -27.40
CA THR A 90 -0.78 15.41 -27.96
C THR A 90 -1.42 14.28 -27.14
N ALA A 91 -2.25 14.59 -26.15
CA ALA A 91 -2.93 13.61 -25.30
C ALA A 91 -3.98 12.78 -26.07
N ARG A 92 -3.49 11.84 -26.90
CA ARG A 92 -4.30 10.99 -27.79
C ARG A 92 -5.01 9.86 -27.06
N HIS A 93 -4.58 9.50 -25.85
CA HIS A 93 -5.16 8.41 -25.07
C HIS A 93 -6.06 8.91 -23.92
N TRP A 94 -7.17 8.19 -23.67
CA TRP A 94 -8.13 8.49 -22.60
C TRP A 94 -7.47 8.50 -21.20
N LEU A 95 -6.41 7.70 -21.00
CA LEU A 95 -5.61 7.65 -19.76
C LEU A 95 -4.84 8.96 -19.51
N SER A 96 -4.25 9.55 -20.56
CA SER A 96 -3.54 10.83 -20.44
C SER A 96 -4.49 11.98 -20.11
N ARG A 97 -5.69 12.00 -20.71
CA ARG A 97 -6.74 12.97 -20.39
C ARG A 97 -7.24 12.85 -18.95
N GLY A 98 -7.34 11.62 -18.41
CA GLY A 98 -7.67 11.37 -17.00
C GLY A 98 -6.58 11.86 -16.06
N ALA A 99 -5.31 11.60 -16.38
CA ALA A 99 -4.16 12.05 -15.61
C ALA A 99 -4.03 13.58 -15.58
N TYR A 100 -4.21 14.28 -16.69
CA TYR A 100 -4.21 15.75 -16.75
C TYR A 100 -5.37 16.38 -15.97
N ARG A 101 -6.54 15.72 -15.90
CA ARG A 101 -7.66 16.19 -15.06
C ARG A 101 -7.39 16.07 -13.58
N LEU A 102 -6.71 14.99 -13.16
CA LEU A 102 -6.37 14.75 -11.76
C LEU A 102 -5.15 15.57 -11.33
N PHE A 103 -4.21 15.80 -12.24
CA PHE A 103 -2.93 16.45 -11.98
C PHE A 103 -2.60 17.49 -13.07
N PRO A 104 -3.23 18.68 -13.06
CA PRO A 104 -2.98 19.71 -14.06
C PRO A 104 -1.53 20.21 -13.98
N PRO A 105 -0.88 20.46 -15.15
CA PRO A 105 0.53 20.87 -15.23
C PRO A 105 0.86 22.11 -14.40
N SER A 106 -0.05 23.09 -14.34
CA SER A 106 0.10 24.31 -13.54
C SER A 106 0.21 24.05 -12.04
N SER A 107 -0.55 23.07 -11.52
CA SER A 107 -0.50 22.66 -10.13
C SER A 107 0.73 21.84 -9.80
N MET A 108 1.32 21.16 -10.79
CA MET A 108 2.47 20.26 -10.60
C MET A 108 3.75 21.01 -10.25
N VAL A 109 3.97 22.22 -10.79
CA VAL A 109 5.17 23.01 -10.49
C VAL A 109 5.17 23.41 -9.00
N ALA A 110 4.04 23.88 -8.50
CA ALA A 110 3.89 24.25 -7.09
C ALA A 110 4.00 23.02 -6.17
N LEU A 111 3.38 21.90 -6.57
CA LEU A 111 3.42 20.64 -5.85
C LEU A 111 4.84 20.06 -5.80
N ARG A 112 5.59 20.09 -6.92
CA ARG A 112 7.00 19.68 -6.97
C ARG A 112 7.85 20.45 -5.97
N ARG A 113 7.69 21.77 -5.88
CA ARG A 113 8.44 22.60 -4.94
C ARG A 113 8.13 22.23 -3.49
N LYS A 114 6.86 21.99 -3.16
CA LYS A 114 6.42 21.57 -1.82
C LYS A 114 6.84 20.13 -1.47
N TYR A 115 6.72 19.21 -2.42
CA TYR A 115 7.14 17.81 -2.24
C TYR A 115 8.67 17.63 -2.25
N ALA A 116 9.43 18.48 -2.92
CA ALA A 116 10.89 18.41 -2.95
C ALA A 116 11.51 18.54 -1.54
N SER A 117 10.88 19.28 -0.64
CA SER A 117 11.35 19.47 0.74
C SER A 117 10.83 18.41 1.72
N HIS A 118 9.58 17.93 1.55
CA HIS A 118 8.92 17.08 2.53
C HIS A 118 8.46 15.71 1.98
N GLY A 119 8.64 15.45 0.69
CA GLY A 119 8.16 14.23 0.03
C GLY A 119 8.76 12.94 0.61
N TYR A 120 10.00 12.97 1.08
CA TYR A 120 10.63 11.81 1.72
C TYR A 120 10.02 11.49 3.08
N ILE A 121 9.56 12.51 3.81
CA ILE A 121 8.81 12.35 5.07
C ILE A 121 7.47 11.68 4.78
N ALA A 122 6.77 12.10 3.72
CA ALA A 122 5.53 11.45 3.31
C ALA A 122 5.75 9.96 2.94
N VAL A 123 6.88 9.63 2.27
CA VAL A 123 7.24 8.24 1.97
C VAL A 123 7.55 7.47 3.24
N LEU A 124 8.25 8.06 4.21
CA LEU A 124 8.58 7.41 5.47
C LEU A 124 7.32 7.09 6.30
N PHE A 125 6.36 8.00 6.32
CA PHE A 125 5.12 7.83 7.08
C PHE A 125 3.95 7.26 6.28
N ASN A 126 4.17 6.79 5.05
CA ASN A 126 3.12 6.33 4.14
C ASN A 126 2.24 5.23 4.73
N ARG A 127 2.81 4.37 5.58
CA ARG A 127 2.13 3.23 6.18
C ARG A 127 1.18 3.60 7.30
N PHE A 128 1.42 4.73 7.97
CA PHE A 128 0.53 5.26 9.00
C PHE A 128 -0.70 5.96 8.43
N LEU A 129 -0.69 6.24 7.12
CA LEU A 129 -1.79 6.89 6.40
C LEU A 129 -2.60 5.84 5.63
N PHE A 130 -3.60 5.26 6.27
CA PHE A 130 -4.46 4.22 5.68
C PHE A 130 -4.99 4.62 4.30
N GLY A 131 -4.88 3.71 3.32
CA GLY A 131 -5.42 3.90 1.96
C GLY A 131 -4.62 4.84 1.06
N SER A 132 -3.61 5.56 1.57
CA SER A 132 -2.83 6.53 0.78
C SER A 132 -1.52 5.99 0.22
N ARG A 133 -1.12 4.75 0.55
CA ARG A 133 0.17 4.16 0.17
C ARG A 133 0.44 4.23 -1.33
N ALA A 134 -0.50 3.75 -2.16
CA ALA A 134 -0.37 3.80 -3.61
C ALA A 134 -0.34 5.24 -4.14
N VAL A 135 -1.16 6.14 -3.57
CA VAL A 135 -1.18 7.55 -3.95
C VAL A 135 0.16 8.22 -3.66
N ILE A 136 0.73 7.99 -2.47
CA ILE A 136 2.04 8.55 -2.09
C ILE A 136 3.14 8.03 -3.00
N SER A 137 3.12 6.74 -3.34
CA SER A 137 4.07 6.10 -4.25
C SER A 137 4.00 6.74 -5.65
N ILE A 138 2.78 6.88 -6.21
CA ILE A 138 2.55 7.50 -7.51
C ILE A 138 2.98 8.98 -7.48
N MET A 139 2.61 9.72 -6.45
CA MET A 139 2.99 11.13 -6.30
C MET A 139 4.50 11.31 -6.20
N ALA A 140 5.19 10.47 -5.42
CA ALA A 140 6.65 10.51 -5.31
C ALA A 140 7.32 10.26 -6.68
N GLY A 141 6.78 9.36 -7.50
CA GLY A 141 7.24 9.08 -8.86
C GLY A 141 7.02 10.27 -9.79
N LEU A 142 5.80 10.82 -9.83
CA LEU A 142 5.46 12.00 -10.64
C LEU A 142 6.30 13.23 -10.28
N MET A 143 6.64 13.39 -8.99
CA MET A 143 7.51 14.46 -8.49
C MET A 143 8.99 14.24 -8.78
N HIS A 144 9.37 13.11 -9.39
CA HIS A 144 10.75 12.75 -9.73
C HIS A 144 11.72 12.77 -8.53
N LEU A 145 11.26 12.32 -7.37
CA LEU A 145 12.13 12.19 -6.20
C LEU A 145 13.32 11.26 -6.51
N ARG A 146 14.43 11.46 -5.82
CA ARG A 146 15.64 10.64 -6.01
C ARG A 146 15.39 9.19 -5.60
N VAL A 147 15.57 8.24 -6.54
CA VAL A 147 15.24 6.82 -6.38
C VAL A 147 15.84 6.24 -5.09
N MET A 148 17.15 6.44 -4.85
CA MET A 148 17.84 5.89 -3.68
C MET A 148 17.29 6.40 -2.35
N ARG A 149 16.90 7.68 -2.27
CA ARG A 149 16.30 8.23 -1.06
C ARG A 149 14.88 7.69 -0.82
N VAL A 150 14.11 7.52 -1.90
CA VAL A 150 12.77 6.93 -1.85
C VAL A 150 12.88 5.46 -1.44
N LEU A 151 13.80 4.70 -2.03
CA LEU A 151 14.07 3.32 -1.66
C LEU A 151 14.42 3.20 -0.18
N GLY A 152 15.38 4.00 0.32
CA GLY A 152 15.74 3.99 1.73
C GLY A 152 14.57 4.32 2.65
N ALA A 153 13.81 5.40 2.36
CA ALA A 153 12.65 5.79 3.15
C ALA A 153 11.54 4.73 3.14
N ALA A 154 11.26 4.13 1.97
CA ALA A 154 10.26 3.07 1.83
C ALA A 154 10.67 1.80 2.58
N THR A 155 11.96 1.40 2.50
CA THR A 155 12.49 0.24 3.22
C THR A 155 12.41 0.44 4.73
N VAL A 156 12.85 1.60 5.24
CA VAL A 156 12.76 1.91 6.68
C VAL A 156 11.31 1.91 7.15
N SER A 157 10.41 2.54 6.39
CA SER A 157 8.98 2.54 6.69
C SER A 157 8.39 1.13 6.71
N ALA A 158 8.70 0.31 5.70
CA ALA A 158 8.23 -1.06 5.60
C ALA A 158 8.75 -1.92 6.76
N PHE A 159 10.04 -1.81 7.07
CA PHE A 159 10.67 -2.53 8.15
C PHE A 159 10.05 -2.18 9.52
N ALA A 160 9.96 -0.89 9.85
CA ALA A 160 9.39 -0.42 11.12
C ALA A 160 7.93 -0.88 11.29
N TRP A 161 7.13 -0.80 10.23
CA TRP A 161 5.74 -1.25 10.25
C TRP A 161 5.61 -2.77 10.42
N ASN A 162 6.38 -3.56 9.66
CA ASN A 162 6.33 -5.01 9.76
C ASN A 162 6.86 -5.53 11.10
N VAL A 163 7.87 -4.86 11.71
CA VAL A 163 8.28 -5.14 13.10
C VAL A 163 7.10 -4.95 14.03
N LEU A 164 6.39 -3.83 13.90
CA LEU A 164 5.24 -3.52 14.75
C LEU A 164 4.13 -4.56 14.57
N LEU A 165 3.81 -4.97 13.35
CA LEU A 165 2.78 -5.98 13.08
C LEU A 165 3.16 -7.35 13.61
N LEU A 166 4.36 -7.85 13.29
CA LEU A 166 4.84 -9.15 13.72
C LEU A 166 4.99 -9.21 15.24
N TYR A 167 5.52 -8.15 15.84
CA TYR A 167 5.68 -8.08 17.30
C TYR A 167 4.34 -8.00 18.02
N SER A 168 3.41 -7.18 17.52
CA SER A 168 2.05 -7.12 18.07
C SER A 168 1.34 -8.47 17.93
N GLY A 169 1.52 -9.14 16.78
CA GLY A 169 1.03 -10.50 16.59
C GLY A 169 1.61 -11.47 17.61
N ALA A 170 2.93 -11.46 17.81
CA ALA A 170 3.61 -12.34 18.77
C ALA A 170 3.15 -12.13 20.21
N LEU A 171 2.94 -10.87 20.62
CA LEU A 171 2.39 -10.55 21.96
C LEU A 171 0.95 -11.04 22.16
N LEU A 172 0.19 -11.14 21.07
CA LEU A 172 -1.20 -11.61 21.09
C LEU A 172 -1.30 -13.15 20.91
N GLY A 173 -0.17 -13.83 20.70
CA GLY A 173 -0.09 -15.25 20.31
C GLY A 173 -0.89 -16.21 21.17
N ASP A 174 -0.93 -16.01 22.49
CA ASP A 174 -1.70 -16.83 23.41
C ASP A 174 -3.21 -16.46 23.45
N ASN A 175 -3.58 -15.31 22.92
CA ASN A 175 -4.94 -14.75 22.90
C ASN A 175 -5.51 -14.58 21.49
N TRP A 176 -4.98 -15.29 20.50
CA TRP A 176 -5.35 -15.13 19.10
C TRP A 176 -6.85 -15.35 18.82
N GLN A 177 -7.56 -16.13 19.64
CA GLN A 177 -9.02 -16.30 19.56
C GLN A 177 -9.78 -14.98 19.75
N HIS A 178 -9.22 -14.07 20.53
CA HIS A 178 -9.76 -12.72 20.70
C HIS A 178 -9.46 -11.82 19.49
N ILE A 179 -8.33 -12.04 18.79
CA ILE A 179 -7.96 -11.29 17.58
C ILE A 179 -8.98 -11.50 16.46
N GLY A 180 -9.45 -12.73 16.26
CA GLY A 180 -10.49 -13.03 15.26
C GLY A 180 -11.76 -12.22 15.47
N ARG A 181 -12.15 -12.00 16.73
CA ARG A 181 -13.31 -11.18 17.09
C ARG A 181 -13.03 -9.68 16.87
N TYR A 182 -11.84 -9.21 17.23
CA TYR A 182 -11.44 -7.80 17.01
C TYR A 182 -11.18 -7.52 15.52
N ALA A 183 -10.54 -8.42 14.78
CA ALA A 183 -10.33 -8.26 13.34
C ALA A 183 -11.66 -8.13 12.59
N THR A 184 -12.69 -8.92 12.94
CA THR A 184 -14.03 -8.79 12.37
C THR A 184 -14.70 -7.48 12.80
N LEU A 185 -14.49 -7.04 14.03
CA LEU A 185 -15.04 -5.77 14.52
C LEU A 185 -14.42 -4.54 13.83
N PHE A 186 -13.13 -4.60 13.52
CA PHE A 186 -12.42 -3.50 12.85
C PHE A 186 -12.50 -3.58 11.32
N SER A 187 -12.57 -4.77 10.72
CA SER A 187 -12.68 -4.91 9.26
C SER A 187 -14.04 -4.45 8.74
N LEU A 188 -15.12 -4.67 9.49
CA LEU A 188 -16.46 -4.22 9.10
C LEU A 188 -16.59 -2.70 8.93
N PRO A 189 -16.20 -1.84 9.92
CA PRO A 189 -16.31 -0.40 9.76
C PRO A 189 -15.32 0.15 8.71
N VAL A 190 -14.12 -0.44 8.56
CA VAL A 190 -13.14 -0.04 7.54
C VAL A 190 -13.65 -0.39 6.14
N THR A 191 -14.19 -1.60 5.95
CA THR A 191 -14.78 -2.02 4.68
C THR A 191 -16.03 -1.19 4.37
N ALA A 192 -16.90 -0.99 5.34
CA ALA A 192 -18.10 -0.16 5.18
C ALA A 192 -17.74 1.30 4.87
N GLY A 193 -16.75 1.87 5.56
CA GLY A 193 -16.24 3.21 5.29
C GLY A 193 -15.64 3.35 3.89
N THR A 194 -14.87 2.37 3.44
CA THR A 194 -14.30 2.35 2.08
C THR A 194 -15.40 2.24 1.02
N VAL A 195 -16.39 1.37 1.22
CA VAL A 195 -17.55 1.22 0.31
C VAL A 195 -18.37 2.52 0.28
N LEU A 196 -18.64 3.13 1.43
CA LEU A 196 -19.36 4.41 1.50
C LEU A 196 -18.60 5.54 0.80
N LEU A 197 -17.29 5.63 0.96
CA LEU A 197 -16.45 6.61 0.25
C LEU A 197 -16.47 6.39 -1.27
N LEU A 198 -16.44 5.13 -1.71
CA LEU A 198 -16.56 4.79 -3.13
C LEU A 198 -17.93 5.17 -3.69
N ILE A 199 -19.02 4.85 -2.97
CA ILE A 199 -20.38 5.21 -3.35
C ILE A 199 -20.54 6.74 -3.39
N PHE A 200 -20.04 7.45 -2.40
CA PHE A 200 -20.10 8.92 -2.34
C PHE A 200 -19.29 9.57 -3.47
N SER A 201 -18.09 9.03 -3.76
CA SER A 201 -17.26 9.48 -4.87
C SER A 201 -17.94 9.26 -6.23
N LEU A 202 -18.52 8.08 -6.44
CA LEU A 202 -19.30 7.74 -7.65
C LEU A 202 -20.53 8.64 -7.81
N ARG A 203 -21.30 8.86 -6.73
CA ARG A 203 -22.48 9.77 -6.76
C ARG A 203 -22.08 11.21 -7.08
N ARG A 204 -20.96 11.69 -6.49
CA ARG A 204 -20.45 13.04 -6.75
C ARG A 204 -19.94 13.19 -8.19
N TYR A 205 -19.33 12.12 -8.74
CA TYR A 205 -18.90 12.06 -10.13
C TYR A 205 -20.09 12.10 -11.10
N MET A 206 -21.13 11.29 -10.87
CA MET A 206 -22.34 11.26 -11.68
C MET A 206 -23.10 12.59 -11.64
N LYS A 207 -23.20 13.23 -10.45
CA LYS A 207 -23.88 14.53 -10.30
C LYS A 207 -23.15 15.65 -11.07
N ARG A 208 -21.79 15.62 -11.09
CA ARG A 208 -20.98 16.57 -11.87
C ARG A 208 -21.07 16.35 -13.38
N ARG A 209 -21.35 15.12 -13.80
CA ARG A 209 -21.54 14.79 -15.22
C ARG A 209 -22.87 15.33 -15.73
N LYS A 210 -23.95 15.19 -14.93
CA LYS A 210 -25.30 15.70 -15.29
C LYS A 210 -25.35 17.23 -15.40
N GLN A 211 -24.62 17.96 -14.57
CA GLN A 211 -24.52 19.44 -14.64
C GLN A 211 -23.67 19.99 -15.81
N ARG A 212 -23.08 19.13 -16.64
CA ARG A 212 -22.32 19.53 -17.83
C ARG A 212 -23.03 19.19 -19.14
N GLU A 213 -24.12 18.45 -19.07
CA GLU A 213 -24.96 18.07 -20.20
C GLU A 213 -26.20 18.97 -20.30
N ASP A 214 -26.52 19.74 -19.25
CA ASP A 214 -27.46 20.86 -19.20
C ASP A 214 -26.68 22.19 -19.38
#